data_83644fd2a04abe45c3758045dc33c39b
#
_entry.id   83644fd2a04abe45c3758045dc33c39b
#
_cell.length_a   1.000
_cell.length_b   1.000
_cell.length_c   1.000
_cell.angle_alpha   90.00
_cell.angle_beta   90.00
_cell.angle_gamma   90.00
#
_symmetry.space_group_name_H-M   'P 1'
#
loop_
_entity.id
_entity.type
_entity.pdbx_description
1 polymer ?
#
loop_
_entity_poly.entity_id
_entity_poly.type
_entity_poly.pdbx_seq_one_letter_code
_entity_poly.pdbx_strand_id
1 'polypeptide(L)'
;AALLTAVLLWVLLFRTIWGLRTRSVGEKPGSADTSGINVQRTRFWNITLAGGLAGLAGAYLSIEAASTFERGLTAGRGFTALAIMIFGAWNPIGALGAALFFGLANGLASQLQADEVIDIPQQFINMLPYILTIVLLAIVSGRVKPPAAVGKPYEKE
;
A
#
# COMPACT_ATOMS: atom_id res chain seq x y z
N ALA A 1 -1.42 15.87 2.61
CA ALA A 1 -2.39 14.79 2.86
C ALA A 1 -1.67 13.47 3.19
N ALA A 2 -0.81 12.92 2.30
CA ALA A 2 -0.19 11.58 2.45
C ALA A 2 0.64 11.39 3.73
N LEU A 3 1.46 12.36 4.13
CA LEU A 3 2.23 12.31 5.38
C LEU A 3 1.30 12.23 6.60
N LEU A 4 0.26 13.03 6.62
CA LEU A 4 -0.69 13.08 7.72
C LEU A 4 -1.47 11.78 7.84
N THR A 5 -1.93 11.21 6.72
CA THR A 5 -2.62 9.90 6.71
C THR A 5 -1.71 8.76 7.15
N ALA A 6 -0.43 8.75 6.74
CA ALA A 6 0.52 7.73 7.16
C ALA A 6 0.81 7.79 8.66
N VAL A 7 1.03 8.98 9.22
CA VAL A 7 1.23 9.19 10.65
C VAL A 7 -0.01 8.80 11.45
N LEU A 8 -1.20 9.21 10.99
CA LEU A 8 -2.47 8.89 11.63
C LEU A 8 -2.71 7.38 11.65
N LEU A 9 -2.48 6.69 10.53
CA LEU A 9 -2.58 5.24 10.45
C LEU A 9 -1.53 4.54 11.33
N TRP A 10 -0.32 5.08 11.40
CA TRP A 10 0.69 4.53 12.28
C TRP A 10 0.29 4.65 13.75
N VAL A 11 -0.16 5.82 14.19
CA VAL A 11 -0.67 6.02 15.55
C VAL A 11 -1.83 5.08 15.83
N LEU A 12 -2.79 5.00 14.92
CA LEU A 12 -3.97 4.17 15.05
C LEU A 12 -3.61 2.67 15.17
N LEU A 13 -2.66 2.18 14.38
CA LEU A 13 -2.27 0.76 14.40
C LEU A 13 -1.31 0.41 15.52
N PHE A 14 -0.44 1.33 15.97
CA PHE A 14 0.62 1.01 16.93
C PHE A 14 0.43 1.61 18.32
N ARG A 15 -0.42 2.64 18.44
CA ARG A 15 -0.64 3.36 19.71
C ARG A 15 -2.06 3.21 20.27
N THR A 16 -2.98 2.53 19.58
CA THR A 16 -4.35 2.35 20.08
C THR A 16 -4.69 0.90 20.38
N ILE A 17 -5.69 0.70 21.22
CA ILE A 17 -6.26 -0.62 21.56
C ILE A 17 -6.87 -1.26 20.30
N TRP A 18 -7.47 -0.45 19.43
CA TRP A 18 -8.03 -0.93 18.17
C TRP A 18 -6.94 -1.51 17.24
N GLY A 19 -5.80 -0.84 17.12
CA GLY A 19 -4.66 -1.34 16.35
C GLY A 19 -4.07 -2.62 16.95
N LEU A 20 -4.02 -2.74 18.27
CA LEU A 20 -3.58 -3.97 18.94
C LEU A 20 -4.51 -5.13 18.58
N ARG A 21 -5.83 -4.95 18.67
CA ARG A 21 -6.84 -5.95 18.29
C ARG A 21 -6.72 -6.32 16.83
N THR A 22 -6.55 -5.35 15.93
CA THR A 22 -6.38 -5.57 14.49
C THR A 22 -5.16 -6.44 14.21
N ARG A 23 -4.02 -6.15 14.82
CA ARG A 23 -2.80 -6.94 14.64
C ARG A 23 -2.92 -8.35 15.22
N SER A 24 -3.53 -8.51 16.38
CA SER A 24 -3.76 -9.84 16.96
C SER A 24 -4.68 -10.71 16.09
N VAL A 25 -5.73 -10.13 15.52
CA VAL A 25 -6.62 -10.81 14.56
C VAL A 25 -5.90 -11.14 13.24
N GLY A 26 -4.96 -10.29 12.82
CA GLY A 26 -4.14 -10.55 11.63
C GLY A 26 -3.10 -11.65 11.81
N GLU A 27 -2.60 -11.84 13.02
CA GLU A 27 -1.55 -12.83 13.31
C GLU A 27 -2.13 -14.18 13.73
N LYS A 28 -3.03 -14.18 14.74
CA LYS A 28 -3.65 -15.40 15.28
C LYS A 28 -5.13 -15.16 15.62
N PRO A 29 -6.04 -15.30 14.65
CA PRO A 29 -7.45 -15.00 14.86
C PRO A 29 -8.10 -15.90 15.92
N GLY A 30 -7.74 -17.20 16.00
CA GLY A 30 -8.25 -18.11 17.03
C GLY A 30 -7.88 -17.66 18.45
N SER A 31 -6.63 -17.27 18.69
CA SER A 31 -6.20 -16.74 19.99
C SER A 31 -6.84 -15.40 20.33
N ALA A 32 -7.15 -14.58 19.33
CA ALA A 32 -7.89 -13.34 19.54
C ALA A 32 -9.33 -13.60 19.96
N ASP A 33 -10.00 -14.60 19.36
CA ASP A 33 -11.39 -14.96 19.72
C ASP A 33 -11.48 -15.51 21.14
N THR A 34 -10.56 -16.39 21.54
CA THR A 34 -10.50 -16.92 22.93
C THR A 34 -10.24 -15.82 23.96
N SER A 35 -9.59 -14.72 23.55
CA SER A 35 -9.38 -13.53 24.38
C SER A 35 -10.59 -12.57 24.41
N GLY A 36 -11.72 -12.96 23.81
CA GLY A 36 -12.95 -12.17 23.78
C GLY A 36 -13.02 -11.10 22.68
N ILE A 37 -12.10 -11.13 21.69
CA ILE A 37 -12.12 -10.21 20.57
C ILE A 37 -12.99 -10.79 19.45
N ASN A 38 -14.04 -10.08 19.06
CA ASN A 38 -14.87 -10.49 17.94
C ASN A 38 -14.11 -10.30 16.61
N VAL A 39 -13.59 -11.40 16.08
CA VAL A 39 -12.76 -11.44 14.86
C VAL A 39 -13.51 -10.91 13.65
N GLN A 40 -14.77 -11.34 13.45
CA GLN A 40 -15.57 -10.94 12.29
C GLN A 40 -15.85 -9.43 12.30
N ARG A 41 -16.24 -8.89 13.45
CA ARG A 41 -16.51 -7.46 13.60
C ARG A 41 -15.25 -6.62 13.40
N THR A 42 -14.11 -7.09 13.91
CA THR A 42 -12.82 -6.40 13.71
C THR A 42 -12.41 -6.41 12.23
N ARG A 43 -12.54 -7.55 11.54
CA ARG A 43 -12.27 -7.64 10.09
C ARG A 43 -13.20 -6.73 9.29
N PHE A 44 -14.50 -6.71 9.61
CA PHE A 44 -15.47 -5.86 8.93
C PHE A 44 -15.09 -4.38 9.01
N TRP A 45 -14.79 -3.87 10.19
CA TRP A 45 -14.40 -2.47 10.36
C TRP A 45 -13.08 -2.14 9.68
N ASN A 46 -12.12 -3.05 9.68
CA ASN A 46 -10.84 -2.86 8.98
C ASN A 46 -11.04 -2.76 7.46
N ILE A 47 -11.87 -3.62 6.88
CA ILE A 47 -12.19 -3.58 5.45
C ILE A 47 -12.95 -2.30 5.10
N THR A 48 -13.90 -1.88 5.93
CA THR A 48 -14.65 -0.63 5.73
C THR A 48 -13.71 0.59 5.73
N LEU A 49 -12.79 0.65 6.69
CA LEU A 49 -11.78 1.71 6.74
C LEU A 49 -10.84 1.69 5.54
N ALA A 50 -10.39 0.51 5.13
CA ALA A 50 -9.55 0.36 3.94
C ALA A 50 -10.28 0.82 2.67
N GLY A 51 -11.57 0.47 2.53
CA GLY A 51 -12.42 0.94 1.43
C GLY A 51 -12.60 2.46 1.44
N GLY A 52 -12.81 3.05 2.62
CA GLY A 52 -12.88 4.51 2.77
C GLY A 52 -11.58 5.21 2.33
N LEU A 53 -10.43 4.71 2.74
CA LEU A 53 -9.13 5.24 2.34
C LEU A 53 -8.88 5.07 0.84
N ALA A 54 -9.26 3.94 0.26
CA ALA A 54 -9.18 3.72 -1.18
C ALA A 54 -10.09 4.69 -1.95
N GLY A 55 -11.30 4.96 -1.43
CA GLY A 55 -12.21 5.97 -2.00
C GLY A 55 -11.61 7.37 -1.97
N LEU A 56 -10.97 7.77 -0.86
CA LEU A 56 -10.27 9.05 -0.76
C LEU A 56 -9.10 9.14 -1.76
N ALA A 57 -8.35 8.06 -1.93
CA ALA A 57 -7.27 8.01 -2.92
C ALA A 57 -7.81 8.13 -4.37
N GLY A 58 -8.95 7.51 -4.66
CA GLY A 58 -9.63 7.63 -5.95
C GLY A 58 -10.16 9.05 -6.19
N ALA A 59 -10.75 9.68 -5.17
CA ALA A 59 -11.20 11.07 -5.25
C ALA A 59 -10.02 12.04 -5.51
N TYR A 60 -8.90 11.85 -4.80
CA TYR A 60 -7.69 12.61 -5.06
C TYR A 60 -7.21 12.45 -6.50
N LEU A 61 -7.20 11.23 -7.00
CA LEU A 61 -6.74 10.94 -8.35
C LEU A 61 -7.63 11.61 -9.42
N SER A 62 -8.95 11.58 -9.25
CA SER A 62 -9.89 12.17 -10.21
C SER A 62 -9.91 13.70 -10.16
N ILE A 63 -9.78 14.31 -8.98
CA ILE A 63 -9.91 15.76 -8.80
C ILE A 63 -8.58 16.46 -9.10
N GLU A 64 -7.49 15.95 -8.56
CA GLU A 64 -6.20 16.64 -8.57
C GLU A 64 -5.28 16.18 -9.71
N ALA A 65 -5.22 14.88 -9.98
CA ALA A 65 -4.27 14.35 -10.96
C ALA A 65 -4.79 14.38 -12.39
N ALA A 66 -6.08 14.15 -12.59
CA ALA A 66 -6.67 14.00 -13.93
C ALA A 66 -7.67 15.10 -14.28
N SER A 67 -8.22 15.81 -13.29
CA SER A 67 -9.30 16.83 -13.45
C SER A 67 -10.55 16.31 -14.18
N THR A 68 -10.62 15.02 -14.46
CA THR A 68 -11.69 14.32 -15.15
C THR A 68 -11.86 12.92 -14.60
N PHE A 69 -13.02 12.32 -14.85
CA PHE A 69 -13.27 10.93 -14.51
C PHE A 69 -13.38 10.12 -15.80
N GLU A 70 -12.36 9.31 -16.08
CA GLU A 70 -12.31 8.47 -17.26
C GLU A 70 -12.14 6.99 -16.90
N ARG A 71 -12.57 6.12 -17.83
CA ARG A 71 -12.36 4.67 -17.68
C ARG A 71 -10.87 4.37 -17.72
N GLY A 72 -10.40 3.61 -16.74
CA GLY A 72 -8.99 3.24 -16.64
C GLY A 72 -8.07 4.28 -15.99
N LEU A 73 -8.64 5.33 -15.36
CA LEU A 73 -7.89 6.38 -14.67
C LEU A 73 -6.83 5.86 -13.68
N THR A 74 -7.08 4.72 -13.08
CA THR A 74 -6.15 4.08 -12.14
C THR A 74 -4.89 3.51 -12.81
N ALA A 75 -4.95 3.19 -14.13
CA ALA A 75 -3.81 2.75 -14.96
C ALA A 75 -2.84 1.79 -14.24
N GLY A 76 -3.36 0.80 -13.49
CA GLY A 76 -2.55 -0.15 -12.75
C GLY A 76 -1.94 0.35 -11.42
N ARG A 77 -2.20 1.59 -10.99
CA ARG A 77 -1.66 2.17 -9.75
C ARG A 77 -2.03 1.37 -8.49
N GLY A 78 -3.15 0.65 -8.51
CA GLY A 78 -3.51 -0.27 -7.43
C GLY A 78 -2.50 -1.41 -7.27
N PHE A 79 -1.95 -1.92 -8.36
CA PHE A 79 -0.91 -2.94 -8.32
C PHE A 79 0.40 -2.39 -7.76
N THR A 80 0.76 -1.17 -8.13
CA THR A 80 1.92 -0.47 -7.55
C THR A 80 1.73 -0.23 -6.05
N ALA A 81 0.52 0.09 -5.61
CA ALA A 81 0.20 0.25 -4.18
C ALA A 81 0.39 -1.07 -3.39
N LEU A 82 0.03 -2.22 -3.97
CA LEU A 82 0.33 -3.53 -3.37
C LEU A 82 1.84 -3.75 -3.22
N ALA A 83 2.62 -3.43 -4.25
CA ALA A 83 4.07 -3.51 -4.19
C ALA A 83 4.62 -2.61 -3.07
N ILE A 84 4.18 -1.36 -2.99
CA ILE A 84 4.56 -0.40 -1.95
C ILE A 84 4.23 -0.93 -0.55
N MET A 85 3.08 -1.57 -0.35
CA MET A 85 2.69 -2.17 0.92
C MET A 85 3.65 -3.30 1.33
N ILE A 86 4.02 -4.17 0.39
CA ILE A 86 4.96 -5.28 0.63
C ILE A 86 6.35 -4.71 0.96
N PHE A 87 6.85 -3.75 0.16
CA PHE A 87 8.13 -3.07 0.41
C PHE A 87 8.15 -2.33 1.74
N GLY A 88 7.03 -1.75 2.13
CA GLY A 88 6.86 -1.11 3.42
C GLY A 88 6.80 -2.07 4.60
N ALA A 89 7.00 -3.38 4.38
CA ALA A 89 6.94 -4.43 5.41
C ALA A 89 5.65 -4.39 6.23
N TRP A 90 4.50 -4.14 5.58
CA TRP A 90 3.19 -4.05 6.20
C TRP A 90 3.09 -2.95 7.28
N ASN A 91 4.00 -1.97 7.23
CA ASN A 91 4.06 -0.85 8.16
C ASN A 91 3.72 0.45 7.43
N PRO A 92 2.83 1.32 7.96
CA PRO A 92 2.47 2.59 7.32
C PRO A 92 3.66 3.52 7.05
N ILE A 93 4.62 3.59 7.96
CA ILE A 93 5.83 4.41 7.78
C ILE A 93 6.74 3.81 6.70
N GLY A 94 6.91 2.49 6.72
CA GLY A 94 7.64 1.79 5.67
C GLY A 94 6.99 1.96 4.30
N ALA A 95 5.65 1.85 4.23
CA ALA A 95 4.89 2.08 3.00
C ALA A 95 5.03 3.54 2.51
N LEU A 96 5.08 4.53 3.43
CA LEU A 96 5.35 5.91 3.06
C LEU A 96 6.75 6.06 2.44
N GLY A 97 7.77 5.47 3.04
CA GLY A 97 9.14 5.47 2.50
C GLY A 97 9.22 4.83 1.12
N ALA A 98 8.57 3.67 0.94
CA ALA A 98 8.47 3.00 -0.35
C ALA A 98 7.70 3.86 -1.37
N ALA A 99 6.59 4.49 -0.98
CA ALA A 99 5.81 5.38 -1.85
C ALA A 99 6.63 6.59 -2.32
N LEU A 100 7.41 7.20 -1.44
CA LEU A 100 8.32 8.31 -1.78
C LEU A 100 9.39 7.84 -2.77
N PHE A 101 9.97 6.67 -2.54
CA PHE A 101 10.98 6.10 -3.44
C PHE A 101 10.41 5.82 -4.84
N PHE A 102 9.25 5.18 -4.93
CA PHE A 102 8.57 4.95 -6.21
C PHE A 102 8.12 6.25 -6.87
N GLY A 103 7.66 7.22 -6.08
CA GLY A 103 7.28 8.55 -6.56
C GLY A 103 8.47 9.29 -7.18
N LEU A 104 9.62 9.27 -6.52
CA LEU A 104 10.86 9.86 -7.05
C LEU A 104 11.32 9.14 -8.32
N ALA A 105 11.30 7.81 -8.35
CA ALA A 105 11.66 7.05 -9.54
C ALA A 105 10.76 7.37 -10.74
N ASN A 106 9.45 7.46 -10.54
CA ASN A 106 8.51 7.85 -11.58
C ASN A 106 8.70 9.33 -12.00
N GLY A 107 8.95 10.23 -11.06
CA GLY A 107 9.23 11.63 -11.34
C GLY A 107 10.49 11.82 -12.18
N LEU A 108 11.57 11.12 -11.83
CA LEU A 108 12.81 11.13 -12.62
C LEU A 108 12.61 10.55 -14.01
N ALA A 109 11.89 9.44 -14.15
CA ALA A 109 11.56 8.86 -15.44
C ALA A 109 10.76 9.83 -16.32
N SER A 110 9.79 10.54 -15.73
CA SER A 110 8.98 11.55 -16.43
C SER A 110 9.83 12.76 -16.87
N GLN A 111 10.77 13.20 -16.02
CA GLN A 111 11.66 14.30 -16.34
C GLN A 111 12.62 13.95 -17.47
N LEU A 112 13.21 12.75 -17.43
CA LEU A 112 14.08 12.25 -18.51
C LEU A 112 13.35 12.12 -19.85
N GLN A 113 12.04 11.88 -19.82
CA GLN A 113 11.20 11.86 -21.03
C GLN A 113 10.93 13.27 -21.57
N ALA A 114 10.85 14.27 -20.71
CA ALA A 114 10.53 15.65 -21.11
C ALA A 114 11.75 16.39 -21.71
N ASP A 115 12.95 16.02 -21.27
CA ASP A 115 14.17 16.81 -21.60
C ASP A 115 14.77 16.48 -22.98
N GLU A 116 14.26 15.50 -23.75
CA GLU A 116 14.75 15.09 -25.10
C GLU A 116 16.29 15.00 -25.24
N VAL A 117 17.01 15.13 -24.12
CA VAL A 117 18.49 15.28 -24.09
C VAL A 117 19.20 13.94 -24.33
N ILE A 118 18.49 12.84 -24.16
CA ILE A 118 19.07 11.51 -24.25
C ILE A 118 18.32 10.72 -25.32
N ASP A 119 19.04 10.32 -26.36
CA ASP A 119 18.55 9.54 -27.51
C ASP A 119 18.26 8.06 -27.11
N ILE A 120 17.58 7.89 -25.97
CA ILE A 120 17.16 6.57 -25.48
C ILE A 120 15.71 6.36 -25.90
N PRO A 121 15.38 5.24 -26.57
CA PRO A 121 14.01 4.90 -26.92
C PRO A 121 13.11 4.92 -25.67
N GLN A 122 11.98 5.60 -25.78
CA GLN A 122 11.02 5.85 -24.68
C GLN A 122 10.58 4.58 -23.94
N GLN A 123 10.65 3.43 -24.64
CA GLN A 123 10.33 2.12 -24.08
C GLN A 123 11.27 1.75 -22.92
N PHE A 124 12.57 2.07 -23.02
CA PHE A 124 13.53 1.77 -21.95
C PHE A 124 13.32 2.61 -20.71
N ILE A 125 12.96 3.89 -20.90
CA ILE A 125 12.66 4.79 -19.77
C ILE A 125 11.41 4.32 -19.04
N ASN A 126 10.38 3.88 -19.77
CA ASN A 126 9.15 3.32 -19.18
C ASN A 126 9.38 1.99 -18.45
N MET A 127 10.41 1.23 -18.79
CA MET A 127 10.78 -0.02 -18.09
C MET A 127 11.50 0.24 -16.76
N LEU A 128 12.08 1.43 -16.55
CA LEU A 128 12.90 1.76 -15.39
C LEU A 128 12.17 1.52 -14.03
N PRO A 129 10.94 1.98 -13.81
CA PRO A 129 10.23 1.70 -12.57
C PRO A 129 9.93 0.21 -12.36
N TYR A 130 9.72 -0.56 -13.43
CA TYR A 130 9.47 -2.01 -13.33
C TYR A 130 10.75 -2.77 -12.99
N ILE A 131 11.88 -2.44 -13.64
CA ILE A 131 13.19 -3.02 -13.32
C ILE A 131 13.55 -2.73 -11.87
N LEU A 132 13.37 -1.48 -11.44
CA LEU A 132 13.62 -1.06 -10.08
C LEU A 132 12.78 -1.85 -9.08
N THR A 133 11.50 -2.08 -9.40
CA THR A 133 10.58 -2.90 -8.61
C THR A 133 11.09 -4.33 -8.47
N ILE A 134 11.52 -4.96 -9.56
CA ILE A 134 12.02 -6.34 -9.57
C ILE A 134 13.31 -6.44 -8.73
N VAL A 135 14.24 -5.54 -8.92
CA VAL A 135 15.51 -5.51 -8.16
C VAL A 135 15.24 -5.32 -6.67
N LEU A 136 14.37 -4.36 -6.34
CA LEU A 136 14.01 -4.10 -4.95
C LEU A 136 13.27 -5.31 -4.34
N LEU A 137 12.37 -5.95 -5.09
CA LEU A 137 11.67 -7.16 -4.66
C LEU A 137 12.65 -8.30 -4.37
N ALA A 138 13.65 -8.50 -5.21
CA ALA A 138 14.66 -9.52 -5.01
C ALA A 138 15.47 -9.28 -3.72
N ILE A 139 15.76 -8.02 -3.37
CA ILE A 139 16.51 -7.66 -2.16
C ILE A 139 15.65 -7.79 -0.91
N VAL A 140 14.38 -7.39 -0.95
CA VAL A 140 13.51 -7.24 0.22
C VAL A 140 12.68 -8.49 0.49
N SER A 141 12.35 -9.29 -0.54
CA SER A 141 11.44 -10.44 -0.45
C SER A 141 11.81 -11.48 0.62
N GLY A 142 13.10 -11.65 0.91
CA GLY A 142 13.56 -12.57 1.97
C GLY A 142 13.39 -12.06 3.40
N ARG A 143 13.09 -10.78 3.60
CA ARG A 143 13.05 -10.14 4.92
C ARG A 143 11.65 -9.77 5.40
N VAL A 144 10.67 -9.74 4.51
CA VAL A 144 9.30 -9.31 4.81
C VAL A 144 8.42 -10.51 5.07
N LYS A 145 7.86 -10.59 6.27
CA LYS A 145 6.88 -11.62 6.64
C LYS A 145 5.49 -10.98 6.62
N PRO A 146 4.55 -11.49 5.79
CA PRO A 146 3.16 -11.07 5.85
C PRO A 146 2.52 -11.54 7.17
N PRO A 147 1.43 -10.90 7.63
CA PRO A 147 0.64 -11.40 8.75
C PRO A 147 0.17 -12.84 8.49
N ALA A 148 0.27 -13.72 9.50
CA ALA A 148 0.10 -15.16 9.31
C ALA A 148 -1.30 -15.60 8.85
N ALA A 149 -2.33 -14.78 9.11
CA ALA A 149 -3.73 -15.05 8.72
C ALA A 149 -4.17 -14.33 7.44
N VAL A 150 -3.21 -13.75 6.66
CA VAL A 150 -3.54 -13.13 5.37
C VAL A 150 -4.09 -14.17 4.40
N GLY A 151 -5.25 -13.87 3.81
CA GLY A 151 -5.91 -14.74 2.82
C GLY A 151 -6.57 -16.00 3.41
N LYS A 152 -6.54 -16.19 4.74
CA LYS A 152 -7.19 -17.34 5.37
C LYS A 152 -8.60 -16.99 5.85
N PRO A 153 -9.63 -17.76 5.49
CA PRO A 153 -10.95 -17.63 6.08
C PRO A 153 -10.86 -17.94 7.59
N TYR A 154 -11.69 -17.30 8.37
CA TYR A 154 -11.84 -17.60 9.79
C TYR A 154 -13.18 -18.28 10.01
N GLU A 155 -13.16 -19.53 10.45
CA GLU A 155 -14.32 -20.26 10.92
C GLU A 155 -14.22 -20.36 12.44
N LYS A 156 -15.31 -20.00 13.10
CA LYS A 156 -15.42 -20.08 14.56
C LYS A 156 -15.68 -21.53 14.91
N GLU A 157 -14.78 -22.17 15.63
CA GLU A 157 -14.98 -23.48 16.27
C GLU A 157 -15.93 -23.37 17.46
#